data_739b8b1e86ce8f985c24f2ca9c142bab
#
_entry.id   739b8b1e86ce8f985c24f2ca9c142bab
#
_cell.length_a   1.000
_cell.length_b   1.000
_cell.length_c   1.000
_cell.angle_alpha   90.00
_cell.angle_beta   90.00
_cell.angle_gamma   90.00
#
_symmetry.space_group_name_H-M   'P 1'
#
loop_
_entity.id
_entity.type
_entity.pdbx_description
1 polymer ?
#
loop_
_entity_poly.entity_id
_entity_poly.type
_entity_poly.pdbx_seq_one_letter_code
_entity_poly.pdbx_strand_id
1 'polypeptide(L)'
;MAMTLEQTRQAIIDRMQSFTGIAQDRIQYPNAPGFTVPKEGLWCRLTIVRGPSFTSGVADKPCNRRTGNIMVQCFDRLHTGEKALTVLSDDLLAHFEHFSFEDLECLNGESIYAGKDADFIQYNVSIRYLVN
;
A
#
# COMPACT_ATOMS: atom_id res chain seq x y z
N MET A 1 -21.46 -8.49 -8.61
CA MET A 1 -21.40 -7.02 -8.72
C MET A 1 -20.04 -6.56 -8.28
N ALA A 2 -19.40 -5.70 -9.05
CA ALA A 2 -18.06 -5.20 -8.72
C ALA A 2 -18.08 -4.35 -7.46
N MET A 3 -17.00 -4.37 -6.72
CA MET A 3 -16.83 -3.52 -5.55
C MET A 3 -16.80 -2.06 -5.94
N THR A 4 -17.37 -1.21 -5.10
CA THR A 4 -17.29 0.24 -5.27
C THR A 4 -15.88 0.74 -4.90
N LEU A 5 -15.59 1.97 -5.27
CA LEU A 5 -14.33 2.62 -4.84
C LEU A 5 -14.22 2.64 -3.32
N GLU A 6 -15.32 2.89 -2.62
CA GLU A 6 -15.32 2.93 -1.16
C GLU A 6 -15.10 1.54 -0.55
N GLN A 7 -15.72 0.52 -1.12
CA GLN A 7 -15.51 -0.86 -0.65
C GLN A 7 -14.05 -1.29 -0.84
N THR A 8 -13.46 -0.92 -1.98
CA THR A 8 -12.06 -1.20 -2.28
C THR A 8 -11.14 -0.47 -1.30
N ARG A 9 -11.40 0.81 -1.07
CA ARG A 9 -10.63 1.60 -0.11
C ARG A 9 -10.67 0.97 1.28
N GLN A 10 -11.87 0.61 1.74
CA GLN A 10 -12.04 0.05 3.07
C GLN A 10 -11.34 -1.30 3.21
N ALA A 11 -11.40 -2.14 2.17
CA ALA A 11 -10.71 -3.44 2.19
C ALA A 11 -9.19 -3.27 2.32
N ILE A 12 -8.62 -2.32 1.60
CA ILE A 12 -7.18 -2.03 1.67
C ILE A 12 -6.81 -1.47 3.04
N ILE A 13 -7.60 -0.55 3.57
CA ILE A 13 -7.37 0.03 4.91
C ILE A 13 -7.45 -1.08 5.97
N ASP A 14 -8.46 -1.93 5.90
CA ASP A 14 -8.62 -3.04 6.84
C ASP A 14 -7.43 -4.00 6.78
N ARG A 15 -6.95 -4.28 5.57
CA ARG A 15 -5.77 -5.13 5.41
C ARG A 15 -4.53 -4.51 6.03
N MET A 16 -4.33 -3.20 5.84
CA MET A 16 -3.21 -2.49 6.46
C MET A 16 -3.33 -2.46 7.99
N GLN A 17 -4.54 -2.33 8.51
CA GLN A 17 -4.78 -2.36 9.95
C GLN A 17 -4.47 -3.71 10.59
N SER A 18 -4.50 -4.78 9.81
CA SER A 18 -4.14 -6.12 10.27
C SER A 18 -2.63 -6.40 10.18
N PHE A 19 -1.86 -5.48 9.62
CA PHE A 19 -0.41 -5.63 9.48
C PHE A 19 0.28 -5.50 10.83
N THR A 20 1.18 -6.42 11.14
CA THR A 20 1.88 -6.50 12.44
C THR A 20 3.38 -6.25 12.34
N GLY A 21 3.91 -6.00 11.15
CA GLY A 21 5.34 -5.77 10.95
C GLY A 21 5.85 -4.44 11.46
N ILE A 22 4.94 -3.52 11.81
CA ILE A 22 5.26 -2.24 12.41
C ILE A 22 4.08 -1.83 13.29
N ALA A 23 4.32 -1.04 14.33
CA ALA A 23 3.24 -0.58 15.20
C ALA A 23 2.26 0.31 14.42
N GLN A 24 0.98 0.18 14.70
CA GLN A 24 -0.06 0.92 13.95
C GLN A 24 0.04 2.44 14.10
N ASP A 25 0.54 2.94 15.22
CA ASP A 25 0.74 4.37 15.44
C ASP A 25 1.91 4.94 14.63
N ARG A 26 2.68 4.09 13.95
CA ARG A 26 3.77 4.48 13.06
C ARG A 26 3.34 4.45 11.58
N ILE A 27 2.07 4.23 11.32
CA ILE A 27 1.51 4.19 9.97
C ILE A 27 0.64 5.41 9.76
N GLN A 28 0.97 6.22 8.75
CA GLN A 28 0.13 7.34 8.34
C GLN A 28 -0.85 6.83 7.28
N TYR A 29 -2.14 6.89 7.60
CA TYR A 29 -3.21 6.51 6.69
C TYR A 29 -3.60 7.70 5.80
N PRO A 30 -4.19 7.45 4.62
CA PRO A 30 -4.55 8.54 3.70
C PRO A 30 -5.53 9.52 4.32
N ASN A 31 -5.19 10.80 4.27
CA ASN A 31 -6.02 11.89 4.75
C ASN A 31 -6.56 11.70 6.18
N ALA A 32 -5.84 10.97 7.01
CA ALA A 32 -6.23 10.73 8.39
C ALA A 32 -5.66 11.81 9.31
N PRO A 33 -6.40 12.22 10.35
CA PRO A 33 -5.90 13.22 11.29
C PRO A 33 -4.98 12.61 12.35
N GLY A 34 -4.20 13.45 13.01
CA GLY A 34 -3.52 13.09 14.25
C GLY A 34 -2.25 12.29 14.13
N PHE A 35 -1.71 12.10 12.92
CA PHE A 35 -0.45 11.38 12.77
C PHE A 35 0.74 12.31 13.14
N THR A 36 1.65 11.80 13.97
CA THR A 36 2.89 12.47 14.31
C THR A 36 4.06 11.60 13.86
N VAL A 37 4.99 12.18 13.10
CA VAL A 37 6.19 11.48 12.64
C VAL A 37 7.02 11.09 13.86
N PRO A 38 7.39 9.79 14.01
CA PRO A 38 8.22 9.34 15.12
C PRO A 38 9.60 10.03 15.12
N LYS A 39 10.13 10.29 16.29
CA LYS A 39 11.47 10.89 16.42
C LYS A 39 12.56 9.90 16.04
N GLU A 40 12.32 8.61 16.22
CA GLU A 40 13.29 7.54 15.94
C GLU A 40 12.57 6.34 15.36
N GLY A 41 13.30 5.57 14.57
CA GLY A 41 12.81 4.31 14.03
C GLY A 41 11.97 4.46 12.78
N LEU A 42 11.43 3.33 12.36
CA LEU A 42 10.65 3.23 11.13
C LEU A 42 9.28 3.88 11.24
N TRP A 43 8.83 4.44 10.16
CA TRP A 43 7.42 4.80 9.97
C TRP A 43 7.07 4.67 8.50
N CYS A 44 5.80 4.59 8.19
CA CYS A 44 5.38 4.45 6.81
C CYS A 44 4.09 5.24 6.53
N ARG A 45 3.86 5.47 5.24
CA ARG A 45 2.69 6.19 4.76
C ARG A 45 2.00 5.35 3.69
N LEU A 46 0.73 5.06 3.92
CA LEU A 46 -0.10 4.35 2.96
C LEU A 46 -0.75 5.34 2.00
N THR A 47 -0.70 5.03 0.72
CA THR A 47 -1.40 5.77 -0.32
C THR A 47 -2.04 4.77 -1.27
N ILE A 48 -3.27 5.03 -1.66
CA ILE A 48 -3.97 4.23 -2.65
C ILE A 48 -3.99 5.03 -3.95
N VAL A 49 -3.25 4.56 -4.95
CA VAL A 49 -3.17 5.22 -6.26
C VAL A 49 -4.12 4.48 -7.20
N ARG A 50 -5.14 5.18 -7.65
CA ARG A 50 -6.12 4.60 -8.56
C ARG A 50 -5.67 4.79 -10.01
N GLY A 51 -5.68 3.69 -10.75
CA GLY A 51 -5.37 3.70 -12.16
C GLY A 51 -6.64 3.81 -13.01
N PRO A 52 -6.49 3.79 -14.33
CA PRO A 52 -7.64 3.82 -15.22
C PRO A 52 -8.47 2.54 -15.12
N SER A 53 -9.76 2.67 -15.35
CA SER A 53 -10.63 1.51 -15.52
C SER A 53 -10.73 1.17 -17.00
N PHE A 54 -11.07 -0.08 -17.29
CA PHE A 54 -11.28 -0.51 -18.65
C PHE A 54 -12.42 -1.53 -18.70
N THR A 55 -13.10 -1.58 -19.84
CA THR A 55 -14.16 -2.54 -20.07
C THR A 55 -13.56 -3.88 -20.45
N SER A 56 -13.94 -4.94 -19.73
CA SER A 56 -13.47 -6.28 -20.00
C SER A 56 -14.62 -7.12 -20.52
N GLY A 57 -14.70 -7.26 -21.82
CA GLY A 57 -15.75 -8.05 -22.46
C GLY A 57 -16.82 -7.18 -23.10
N VAL A 58 -17.65 -7.85 -23.91
CA VAL A 58 -18.72 -7.22 -24.67
C VAL A 58 -20.03 -7.88 -24.29
N ALA A 59 -20.94 -7.11 -23.72
CA ALA A 59 -22.26 -7.58 -23.30
C ALA A 59 -23.21 -6.41 -23.20
N ASP A 60 -24.48 -6.67 -22.96
CA ASP A 60 -25.48 -5.60 -22.73
C ASP A 60 -25.10 -4.75 -21.52
N LYS A 61 -24.46 -5.37 -20.54
CA LYS A 61 -23.91 -4.66 -19.38
C LYS A 61 -22.42 -4.99 -19.29
N PRO A 62 -21.55 -4.22 -19.93
CA PRO A 62 -20.11 -4.48 -19.89
C PRO A 62 -19.57 -4.47 -18.45
N CYS A 63 -18.66 -5.39 -18.17
CA CYS A 63 -17.96 -5.43 -16.90
C CYS A 63 -16.76 -4.48 -16.98
N ASN A 64 -16.67 -3.56 -16.02
CA ASN A 64 -15.52 -2.68 -15.90
C ASN A 64 -14.55 -3.25 -14.88
N ARG A 65 -13.28 -3.23 -15.24
CA ARG A 65 -12.21 -3.58 -14.31
C ARG A 65 -11.49 -2.31 -13.91
N ARG A 66 -11.23 -2.19 -12.62
CA ARG A 66 -10.49 -1.06 -12.07
C ARG A 66 -9.15 -1.55 -11.59
N THR A 67 -8.12 -0.76 -11.85
CA THR A 67 -6.76 -1.08 -11.45
C THR A 67 -6.19 0.03 -10.58
N GLY A 68 -5.11 -0.26 -9.89
CA GLY A 68 -4.39 0.73 -9.12
C GLY A 68 -3.18 0.13 -8.43
N ASN A 69 -2.60 0.93 -7.56
CA ASN A 69 -1.46 0.53 -6.75
C ASN A 69 -1.72 0.88 -5.29
N ILE A 70 -1.37 -0.06 -4.43
CA ILE A 70 -1.24 0.20 -3.01
C ILE A 70 0.21 0.59 -2.80
N MET A 71 0.46 1.83 -2.41
CA MET A 71 1.81 2.32 -2.20
C MET A 71 2.05 2.55 -0.72
N VAL A 72 3.10 1.95 -0.19
CA VAL A 72 3.54 2.18 1.18
C VAL A 72 4.93 2.79 1.11
N GLN A 73 5.03 4.05 1.45
CA GLN A 73 6.31 4.74 1.56
C GLN A 73 6.89 4.44 2.94
N CYS A 74 8.06 3.84 2.97
CA CYS A 74 8.72 3.42 4.20
C CYS A 74 9.91 4.32 4.48
N PHE A 75 9.98 4.85 5.70
CA PHE A 75 11.00 5.80 6.10
C PHE A 75 11.78 5.31 7.31
N ASP A 76 13.07 5.62 7.33
CA ASP A 76 13.92 5.43 8.51
C ASP A 76 14.84 6.64 8.63
N ARG A 77 15.44 6.82 9.79
CA ARG A 77 16.38 7.91 10.00
C ARG A 77 17.68 7.65 9.22
N LEU A 78 18.36 8.74 8.84
CA LEU A 78 19.65 8.65 8.18
C LEU A 78 20.69 7.95 9.05
N HIS A 79 21.63 7.29 8.41
CA HIS A 79 22.79 6.65 9.05
C HIS A 79 22.47 5.47 9.97
N THR A 80 21.30 4.85 9.79
CA THR A 80 20.89 3.66 10.55
C THR A 80 21.02 2.36 9.73
N GLY A 81 21.53 2.47 8.51
CA GLY A 81 21.58 1.34 7.58
C GLY A 81 20.24 1.10 6.90
N GLU A 82 20.17 0.04 6.10
CA GLU A 82 18.97 -0.23 5.30
C GLU A 82 18.23 -1.52 5.70
N LYS A 83 18.82 -2.31 6.61
CA LYS A 83 18.25 -3.62 6.97
C LYS A 83 16.82 -3.51 7.48
N ALA A 84 16.54 -2.55 8.35
CA ALA A 84 15.19 -2.38 8.91
C ALA A 84 14.18 -2.08 7.82
N LEU A 85 14.55 -1.24 6.83
CA LEU A 85 13.69 -0.90 5.72
C LEU A 85 13.46 -2.08 4.78
N THR A 86 14.49 -2.88 4.49
CA THR A 86 14.34 -4.04 3.62
C THR A 86 13.51 -5.13 4.28
N VAL A 87 13.67 -5.35 5.59
CA VAL A 87 12.83 -6.29 6.33
C VAL A 87 11.37 -5.82 6.35
N LEU A 88 11.13 -4.53 6.59
CA LEU A 88 9.78 -3.98 6.54
C LEU A 88 9.16 -4.14 5.15
N SER A 89 9.95 -3.90 4.10
CA SER A 89 9.50 -4.09 2.72
C SER A 89 9.11 -5.54 2.45
N ASP A 90 9.93 -6.50 2.89
CA ASP A 90 9.62 -7.92 2.74
C ASP A 90 8.32 -8.29 3.46
N ASP A 91 8.13 -7.78 4.67
CA ASP A 91 6.93 -8.05 5.45
C ASP A 91 5.68 -7.46 4.79
N LEU A 92 5.79 -6.24 4.26
CA LEU A 92 4.69 -5.60 3.53
C LEU A 92 4.34 -6.36 2.26
N LEU A 93 5.34 -6.78 1.50
CA LEU A 93 5.11 -7.58 0.28
C LEU A 93 4.42 -8.89 0.64
N ALA A 94 4.89 -9.60 1.67
CA ALA A 94 4.27 -10.84 2.10
C ALA A 94 2.82 -10.64 2.57
N HIS A 95 2.53 -9.48 3.15
CA HIS A 95 1.19 -9.18 3.66
C HIS A 95 0.18 -8.87 2.57
N PHE A 96 0.61 -8.18 1.52
CA PHE A 96 -0.29 -7.71 0.46
C PHE A 96 -0.26 -8.55 -0.81
N GLU A 97 0.87 -9.11 -1.20
CA GLU A 97 0.95 -9.89 -2.45
C GLU A 97 -0.03 -11.04 -2.43
N HIS A 98 -0.81 -11.17 -3.51
CA HIS A 98 -1.79 -12.25 -3.69
C HIS A 98 -2.93 -12.26 -2.67
N PHE A 99 -3.08 -11.19 -1.90
CA PHE A 99 -4.24 -11.02 -1.05
C PHE A 99 -5.47 -10.76 -1.91
N SER A 100 -6.56 -11.42 -1.58
CA SER A 100 -7.84 -11.18 -2.26
C SER A 100 -8.97 -11.05 -1.25
N PHE A 101 -9.93 -10.20 -1.58
CA PHE A 101 -11.13 -9.99 -0.78
C PHE A 101 -12.26 -9.63 -1.72
N GLU A 102 -13.26 -10.49 -1.81
CA GLU A 102 -14.36 -10.35 -2.78
C GLU A 102 -13.79 -10.19 -4.20
N ASP A 103 -14.08 -9.09 -4.88
CA ASP A 103 -13.62 -8.85 -6.25
C ASP A 103 -12.26 -8.17 -6.33
N LEU A 104 -11.69 -7.80 -5.18
CA LEU A 104 -10.35 -7.21 -5.10
C LEU A 104 -9.29 -8.30 -5.14
N GLU A 105 -8.34 -8.14 -6.02
CA GLU A 105 -7.16 -9.00 -6.12
C GLU A 105 -5.91 -8.14 -6.06
N CYS A 106 -5.05 -8.40 -5.07
CA CYS A 106 -3.72 -7.82 -5.05
C CYS A 106 -2.77 -8.75 -5.80
N LEU A 107 -2.00 -8.15 -6.69
CA LEU A 107 -1.07 -8.89 -7.54
C LEU A 107 0.33 -8.85 -6.91
N ASN A 108 1.35 -9.11 -7.71
CA ASN A 108 2.73 -9.00 -7.23
C ASN A 108 3.12 -7.54 -6.98
N GLY A 109 4.08 -7.34 -6.11
CA GLY A 109 4.57 -6.03 -5.77
C GLY A 109 6.08 -5.93 -5.90
N GLU A 110 6.59 -4.75 -5.60
CA GLU A 110 8.02 -4.46 -5.61
C GLU A 110 8.37 -3.43 -4.55
N SER A 111 9.63 -3.43 -4.13
CA SER A 111 10.17 -2.40 -3.24
C SER A 111 11.33 -1.72 -3.95
N ILE A 112 11.26 -0.40 -4.05
CA ILE A 112 12.23 0.40 -4.77
C ILE A 112 12.81 1.45 -3.84
N TYR A 113 14.15 1.56 -3.86
CA TYR A 113 14.84 2.64 -3.16
C TYR A 113 14.41 3.99 -3.74
N ALA A 114 13.91 4.87 -2.90
CA ALA A 114 13.35 6.16 -3.33
C ALA A 114 14.24 7.36 -2.98
N GLY A 115 15.43 7.10 -2.43
CA GLY A 115 16.37 8.17 -2.11
C GLY A 115 16.35 8.56 -0.65
N LYS A 116 17.00 9.67 -0.36
CA LYS A 116 17.07 10.21 0.99
C LYS A 116 17.01 11.74 0.94
N ASP A 117 16.50 12.32 2.00
CA ASP A 117 16.48 13.77 2.17
C ASP A 117 17.32 14.14 3.41
N ALA A 118 17.06 15.32 4.00
CA ALA A 118 17.81 15.79 5.15
C ALA A 118 17.59 14.95 6.42
N ASP A 119 16.44 14.27 6.51
CA ASP A 119 16.01 13.58 7.73
C ASP A 119 15.85 12.07 7.57
N PHE A 120 15.48 11.60 6.38
CA PHE A 120 15.04 10.22 6.17
C PHE A 120 15.67 9.58 4.93
N ILE A 121 15.83 8.27 5.00
CA ILE A 121 16.03 7.39 3.85
C ILE A 121 14.69 6.70 3.56
N GLN A 122 14.36 6.50 2.30
CA GLN A 122 13.03 6.05 1.89
C GLN A 122 13.09 4.89 0.91
N TYR A 123 12.22 3.90 1.16
CA TYR A 123 11.89 2.84 0.20
C TYR A 123 10.39 2.90 -0.08
N ASN A 124 10.00 2.69 -1.33
CA ASN A 124 8.59 2.61 -1.71
C ASN A 124 8.21 1.17 -2.03
N VAL A 125 7.25 0.63 -1.30
CA VAL A 125 6.64 -0.66 -1.59
C VAL A 125 5.38 -0.40 -2.40
N SER A 126 5.26 -1.02 -3.56
CA SER A 126 4.12 -0.83 -4.45
C SER A 126 3.54 -2.19 -4.82
N ILE A 127 2.26 -2.38 -4.59
CA ILE A 127 1.54 -3.60 -4.92
C ILE A 127 0.39 -3.23 -5.87
N ARG A 128 0.37 -3.81 -7.04
CA ARG A 128 -0.71 -3.59 -7.99
C ARG A 128 -1.94 -4.34 -7.56
N TYR A 129 -3.11 -3.75 -7.80
CA TYR A 129 -4.36 -4.42 -7.53
C TYR A 129 -5.32 -4.31 -8.72
N LEU A 130 -6.28 -5.20 -8.74
CA LEU A 130 -7.31 -5.29 -9.75
C LEU A 130 -8.64 -5.53 -9.04
N VAL A 131 -9.67 -4.82 -9.45
CA VAL A 131 -11.05 -5.06 -9.01
C VAL A 131 -11.86 -5.52 -10.22
N ASN A 132 -12.33 -6.73 -10.15
CA ASN A 132 -13.11 -7.33 -11.23
C ASN A 132 -14.57 -6.87 -11.26
#